data_c6234d100e640dc8bb7504a9634424b3
#
_entry.id   c6234d100e640dc8bb7504a9634424b3
#
_cell.length_a   1.000
_cell.length_b   1.000
_cell.length_c   1.000
_cell.angle_alpha   90.00
_cell.angle_beta   90.00
_cell.angle_gamma   90.00
#
_symmetry.space_group_name_H-M   'P 1'
#
loop_
_entity.id
_entity.type
_entity.pdbx_description
1 polymer ?
#
loop_
_entity_poly.entity_id
_entity_poly.type
_entity_poly.pdbx_seq_one_letter_code
_entity_poly.pdbx_strand_id
1 'polypeptide(L)'
;MSGDHYLQRYSAAPLPMERKELRTGRMAPARIWEVTDRTVRTWLNDAVARAATDGVTFSVAVTPHTFRHSYAMHMIYAGVPIKVLQGLLGHKSLKSTEVYTRIFALDVAAKQRVQFSMSETEAVGILRSSSLR
;
A
#
# COMPACT_ATOMS: atom_id res chain seq x y z
N MET A 1 14.26 -12.39 22.76
CA MET A 1 14.33 -13.57 21.85
C MET A 1 14.56 -13.02 20.46
N SER A 2 15.73 -13.33 19.93
CA SER A 2 16.42 -12.61 18.88
C SER A 2 15.77 -12.78 17.51
N GLY A 3 15.43 -11.65 16.86
CA GLY A 3 14.96 -11.58 15.48
C GLY A 3 16.01 -11.90 14.40
N ASP A 4 17.22 -12.28 14.79
CA ASP A 4 18.33 -12.50 13.86
C ASP A 4 18.28 -13.81 13.07
N HIS A 5 17.47 -14.77 13.51
CA HIS A 5 17.39 -16.07 12.83
C HIS A 5 16.63 -16.04 11.48
N TYR A 6 15.78 -15.03 11.24
CA TYR A 6 15.06 -14.92 9.97
C TYR A 6 15.92 -14.29 8.86
N LEU A 7 16.81 -13.38 9.21
CA LEU A 7 17.64 -12.69 8.22
C LEU A 7 18.82 -13.55 7.71
N GLN A 8 19.32 -14.48 8.54
CA GLN A 8 20.41 -15.37 8.13
C GLN A 8 20.05 -16.41 7.06
N ARG A 9 18.76 -16.74 6.90
CA ARG A 9 18.32 -17.65 5.83
C ARG A 9 18.31 -17.01 4.43
N TYR A 10 18.41 -15.69 4.35
CA TYR A 10 18.42 -14.94 3.09
C TYR A 10 19.79 -14.37 2.73
N SER A 11 20.82 -14.69 3.49
CA SER A 11 22.22 -14.42 3.16
C SER A 11 22.69 -15.42 2.11
N ALA A 12 22.08 -15.33 0.96
CA ALA A 12 22.30 -16.34 -0.02
C ALA A 12 22.98 -15.82 -1.24
N ALA A 13 23.43 -16.75 -2.07
CA ALA A 13 23.89 -16.52 -3.41
C ALA A 13 23.01 -15.49 -4.14
N PRO A 14 23.60 -14.61 -4.94
CA PRO A 14 22.85 -13.62 -5.68
C PRO A 14 21.72 -14.31 -6.45
N LEU A 15 20.49 -13.83 -6.29
CA LEU A 15 19.35 -14.38 -7.01
C LEU A 15 19.66 -14.34 -8.52
N PRO A 16 19.45 -15.43 -9.25
CA PRO A 16 19.67 -15.43 -10.69
C PRO A 16 18.81 -14.33 -11.31
N MET A 17 19.40 -13.49 -12.15
CA MET A 17 18.66 -12.40 -12.81
C MET A 17 17.68 -12.93 -13.85
N GLU A 18 17.99 -14.09 -14.46
CA GLU A 18 17.17 -14.77 -15.46
C GLU A 18 17.12 -16.27 -15.22
N ARG A 19 16.03 -16.89 -15.60
CA ARG A 19 15.89 -18.36 -15.64
C ARG A 19 15.15 -18.81 -16.88
N LYS A 20 15.38 -20.06 -17.28
CA LYS A 20 14.63 -20.70 -18.36
C LYS A 20 13.23 -21.08 -17.87
N GLU A 21 12.21 -20.56 -18.51
CA GLU A 21 10.82 -20.91 -18.20
C GLU A 21 10.50 -22.30 -18.72
N LEU A 22 10.06 -23.21 -17.82
CA LEU A 22 9.84 -24.62 -18.17
C LEU A 22 8.80 -24.82 -19.28
N ARG A 23 7.76 -23.98 -19.30
CA ARG A 23 6.65 -24.10 -20.27
C ARG A 23 7.00 -23.62 -21.68
N THR A 24 7.77 -22.54 -21.79
CA THR A 24 8.06 -21.89 -23.08
C THR A 24 9.49 -22.12 -23.56
N GLY A 25 10.36 -22.58 -22.67
CA GLY A 25 11.79 -22.74 -22.94
C GLY A 25 12.56 -21.42 -23.10
N ARG A 26 11.90 -20.27 -22.94
CA ARG A 26 12.49 -18.93 -23.07
C ARG A 26 13.14 -18.47 -21.77
N MET A 27 14.17 -17.64 -21.91
CA MET A 27 14.73 -16.92 -20.78
C MET A 27 13.75 -15.83 -20.34
N ALA A 28 13.46 -15.77 -19.04
CA ALA A 28 12.60 -14.79 -18.42
C ALA A 28 13.24 -14.31 -17.12
N PRO A 29 12.90 -13.08 -16.62
CA PRO A 29 13.36 -12.60 -15.34
C PRO A 29 13.06 -13.64 -14.26
N ALA A 30 14.06 -13.96 -13.44
CA ALA A 30 13.87 -14.89 -12.33
C ALA A 30 12.89 -14.30 -11.30
N ARG A 31 11.97 -15.12 -10.84
CA ARG A 31 11.04 -14.73 -9.76
C ARG A 31 11.72 -14.94 -8.41
N ILE A 32 11.55 -14.00 -7.50
CA ILE A 32 12.01 -14.14 -6.12
C ILE A 32 11.31 -15.34 -5.46
N TRP A 33 10.01 -15.51 -5.76
CA TRP A 33 9.18 -16.59 -5.24
C TRP A 33 8.68 -17.48 -6.39
N GLU A 34 8.90 -18.77 -6.27
CA GLU A 34 8.45 -19.76 -7.28
C GLU A 34 6.99 -20.18 -7.11
N VAL A 35 6.16 -19.26 -6.60
CA VAL A 35 4.73 -19.51 -6.39
C VAL A 35 3.89 -18.77 -7.42
N THR A 36 2.76 -19.36 -7.77
CA THR A 36 1.79 -18.71 -8.66
C THR A 36 0.85 -17.80 -7.88
N ASP A 37 0.22 -16.83 -8.54
CA ASP A 37 -0.83 -16.00 -7.94
C ASP A 37 -1.98 -16.87 -7.38
N ARG A 38 -2.34 -17.93 -8.10
CA ARG A 38 -3.35 -18.90 -7.65
C ARG A 38 -2.95 -19.55 -6.32
N THR A 39 -1.70 -19.97 -6.18
CA THR A 39 -1.20 -20.59 -4.95
C THR A 39 -1.30 -19.64 -3.77
N VAL A 40 -0.89 -18.39 -3.95
CA VAL A 40 -1.00 -17.36 -2.90
C VAL A 40 -2.44 -17.12 -2.50
N ARG A 41 -3.37 -17.05 -3.46
CA ARG A 41 -4.80 -16.90 -3.17
C ARG A 41 -5.35 -18.09 -2.38
N THR A 42 -4.97 -19.31 -2.73
CA THR A 42 -5.37 -20.51 -1.98
C THR A 42 -4.88 -20.42 -0.54
N TRP A 43 -3.60 -20.10 -0.32
CA TRP A 43 -3.07 -19.95 1.05
C TRP A 43 -3.77 -18.88 1.87
N LEU A 44 -4.12 -17.75 1.25
CA LEU A 44 -4.88 -16.70 1.91
C LEU A 44 -6.28 -17.16 2.30
N ASN A 45 -6.98 -17.83 1.39
CA ASN A 45 -8.32 -18.35 1.67
C ASN A 45 -8.28 -19.38 2.81
N ASP A 46 -7.30 -20.28 2.81
CA ASP A 46 -7.12 -21.27 3.87
C ASP A 46 -6.78 -20.61 5.21
N ALA A 47 -5.98 -19.56 5.21
CA ALA A 47 -5.65 -18.80 6.40
C ALA A 47 -6.88 -18.08 6.97
N VAL A 48 -7.69 -17.46 6.11
CA VAL A 48 -8.95 -16.80 6.49
C VAL A 48 -9.95 -17.79 7.05
N ALA A 49 -10.08 -18.97 6.40
CA ALA A 49 -10.97 -20.03 6.88
C ALA A 49 -10.55 -20.52 8.27
N ARG A 50 -9.26 -20.72 8.51
CA ARG A 50 -8.74 -21.07 9.84
C ARG A 50 -8.99 -19.98 10.88
N ALA A 51 -8.74 -18.72 10.54
CA ALA A 51 -9.02 -17.61 11.42
C ALA A 51 -10.50 -17.53 11.81
N ALA A 52 -11.40 -17.84 10.87
CA ALA A 52 -12.84 -17.89 11.13
C ALA A 52 -13.22 -18.99 12.15
N THR A 53 -12.52 -20.14 12.17
CA THR A 53 -12.73 -21.17 13.21
C THR A 53 -12.34 -20.69 14.60
N ASP A 54 -11.41 -19.74 14.69
CA ASP A 54 -10.97 -19.10 15.93
C ASP A 54 -11.80 -17.85 16.27
N GLY A 55 -12.92 -17.62 15.57
CA GLY A 55 -13.82 -16.48 15.77
C GLY A 55 -13.34 -15.16 15.19
N VAL A 56 -12.24 -15.17 14.42
CA VAL A 56 -11.72 -13.97 13.75
C VAL A 56 -12.39 -13.78 12.40
N THR A 57 -13.05 -12.63 12.22
CA THR A 57 -13.72 -12.28 10.97
C THR A 57 -13.13 -10.99 10.39
N PHE A 58 -13.20 -10.85 9.08
CA PHE A 58 -12.70 -9.68 8.36
C PHE A 58 -13.87 -8.95 7.69
N SER A 59 -13.95 -7.63 7.85
CA SER A 59 -14.98 -6.79 7.23
C SER A 59 -14.79 -6.62 5.72
N VAL A 60 -13.61 -6.97 5.20
CA VAL A 60 -13.27 -6.89 3.78
C VAL A 60 -12.67 -8.20 3.30
N ALA A 61 -12.82 -8.49 2.01
CA ALA A 61 -12.20 -9.67 1.42
C ALA A 61 -10.67 -9.60 1.54
N VAL A 62 -10.07 -10.65 2.11
CA VAL A 62 -8.61 -10.76 2.26
C VAL A 62 -8.02 -11.32 0.98
N THR A 63 -7.38 -10.47 0.21
CA THR A 63 -6.79 -10.80 -1.10
C THR A 63 -5.37 -10.22 -1.20
N PRO A 64 -4.53 -10.65 -2.16
CA PRO A 64 -3.26 -9.99 -2.42
C PRO A 64 -3.39 -8.48 -2.67
N HIS A 65 -4.49 -8.04 -3.29
CA HIS A 65 -4.77 -6.61 -3.49
C HIS A 65 -5.06 -5.88 -2.18
N THR A 66 -5.78 -6.49 -1.26
CA THR A 66 -6.04 -5.91 0.07
C THR A 66 -4.73 -5.66 0.82
N PHE A 67 -3.81 -6.62 0.81
CA PHE A 67 -2.47 -6.43 1.40
C PHE A 67 -1.69 -5.32 0.69
N ARG A 68 -1.73 -5.28 -0.64
CA ARG A 68 -1.07 -4.24 -1.43
C ARG A 68 -1.60 -2.84 -1.07
N HIS A 69 -2.92 -2.70 -0.93
CA HIS A 69 -3.54 -1.44 -0.52
C HIS A 69 -3.13 -1.05 0.90
N SER A 70 -3.19 -1.99 1.84
CA SER A 70 -2.75 -1.74 3.21
C SER A 70 -1.28 -1.32 3.27
N TYR A 71 -0.39 -2.02 2.57
CA TYR A 71 1.01 -1.66 2.47
C TYR A 71 1.20 -0.25 1.92
N ALA A 72 0.53 0.09 0.81
CA ALA A 72 0.63 1.41 0.21
C ALA A 72 0.17 2.52 1.17
N MET A 73 -0.94 2.31 1.87
CA MET A 73 -1.43 3.28 2.86
C MET A 73 -0.48 3.44 4.03
N HIS A 74 0.05 2.35 4.59
CA HIS A 74 1.04 2.42 5.67
C HIS A 74 2.30 3.18 5.25
N MET A 75 2.79 2.97 4.04
CA MET A 75 3.95 3.69 3.52
C MET A 75 3.67 5.20 3.37
N ILE A 76 2.48 5.58 2.90
CA ILE A 76 2.10 6.99 2.81
C ILE A 76 1.99 7.62 4.20
N TYR A 77 1.37 6.94 5.17
CA TYR A 77 1.31 7.41 6.56
C TYR A 77 2.69 7.54 7.20
N ALA A 78 3.63 6.69 6.83
CA ALA A 78 5.02 6.77 7.24
C ALA A 78 5.81 7.89 6.53
N GLY A 79 5.18 8.67 5.65
CA GLY A 79 5.82 9.77 4.93
C GLY A 79 6.71 9.35 3.76
N VAL A 80 6.58 8.11 3.27
CA VAL A 80 7.37 7.64 2.12
C VAL A 80 6.97 8.41 0.86
N PRO A 81 7.93 9.01 0.13
CA PRO A 81 7.64 9.76 -1.08
C PRO A 81 6.92 8.91 -2.13
N ILE A 82 5.90 9.47 -2.78
CA ILE A 82 5.05 8.75 -3.74
C ILE A 82 5.83 8.11 -4.90
N LYS A 83 6.94 8.72 -5.31
CA LYS A 83 7.82 8.16 -6.34
C LYS A 83 8.52 6.88 -5.88
N VAL A 84 8.95 6.83 -4.62
CA VAL A 84 9.52 5.63 -4.01
C VAL A 84 8.46 4.55 -3.90
N LEU A 85 7.26 4.92 -3.43
CA LEU A 85 6.13 4.01 -3.33
C LEU A 85 5.73 3.45 -4.72
N GLN A 86 5.75 4.27 -5.77
CA GLN A 86 5.52 3.81 -7.15
C GLN A 86 6.48 2.69 -7.53
N GLY A 87 7.78 2.88 -7.24
CA GLY A 87 8.83 1.87 -7.50
C GLY A 87 8.60 0.59 -6.69
N LEU A 88 8.34 0.71 -5.39
CA LEU A 88 8.08 -0.44 -4.51
C LEU A 88 6.85 -1.25 -4.93
N LEU A 89 5.81 -0.58 -5.41
CA LEU A 89 4.61 -1.23 -5.93
C LEU A 89 4.78 -1.77 -7.36
N GLY A 90 5.86 -1.43 -8.07
CA GLY A 90 6.06 -1.80 -9.46
C GLY A 90 5.04 -1.18 -10.42
N HIS A 91 4.49 -0.02 -10.08
CA HIS A 91 3.53 0.67 -10.94
C HIS A 91 4.24 1.35 -12.12
N LYS A 92 3.84 1.04 -13.35
CA LYS A 92 4.37 1.67 -14.56
C LYS A 92 3.99 3.15 -14.65
N SER A 93 2.85 3.54 -14.08
CA SER A 93 2.33 4.91 -14.07
C SER A 93 2.16 5.43 -12.65
N LEU A 94 2.53 6.69 -12.42
CA LEU A 94 2.31 7.39 -11.15
C LEU A 94 0.81 7.50 -10.83
N LYS A 95 -0.03 7.67 -11.86
CA LYS A 95 -1.49 7.76 -11.74
C LYS A 95 -2.08 6.59 -10.94
N SER A 96 -1.52 5.38 -11.08
CA SER A 96 -1.95 4.20 -10.31
C SER A 96 -1.60 4.30 -8.81
N THR A 97 -0.61 5.12 -8.46
CA THR A 97 -0.20 5.34 -7.07
C THR A 97 -0.93 6.53 -6.45
N GLU A 98 -1.32 7.52 -7.26
CA GLU A 98 -2.03 8.73 -6.83
C GLU A 98 -3.40 8.44 -6.17
N VAL A 99 -4.00 7.31 -6.48
CA VAL A 99 -5.25 6.87 -5.82
C VAL A 99 -5.07 6.82 -4.31
N TYR A 100 -3.92 6.36 -3.85
CA TYR A 100 -3.63 6.28 -2.40
C TYR A 100 -3.45 7.66 -1.76
N THR A 101 -2.89 8.63 -2.47
CA THR A 101 -2.76 10.00 -1.94
C THR A 101 -4.10 10.69 -1.78
N ARG A 102 -5.06 10.41 -2.65
CA ARG A 102 -6.45 10.91 -2.49
C ARG A 102 -7.11 10.34 -1.24
N ILE A 103 -6.99 9.03 -1.02
CA ILE A 103 -7.54 8.37 0.17
C ILE A 103 -6.88 8.94 1.42
N PHE A 104 -5.56 9.09 1.42
CA PHE A 104 -4.80 9.69 2.51
C PHE A 104 -5.25 11.13 2.80
N ALA A 105 -5.39 11.97 1.78
CA ALA A 105 -5.83 13.35 1.94
C ALA A 105 -7.23 13.44 2.58
N LEU A 106 -8.16 12.58 2.17
CA LEU A 106 -9.51 12.51 2.74
C LEU A 106 -9.48 12.06 4.20
N ASP A 107 -8.66 11.07 4.54
CA ASP A 107 -8.53 10.56 5.90
C ASP A 107 -7.88 11.60 6.83
N VAL A 108 -6.83 12.27 6.37
CA VAL A 108 -6.18 13.37 7.10
C VAL A 108 -7.15 14.53 7.31
N ALA A 109 -7.89 14.93 6.27
CA ALA A 109 -8.89 15.99 6.39
C ALA A 109 -10.01 15.63 7.37
N ALA A 110 -10.44 14.37 7.41
CA ALA A 110 -11.43 13.88 8.33
C ALA A 110 -10.93 13.85 9.79
N LYS A 111 -9.66 13.52 10.01
CA LYS A 111 -9.02 13.46 11.33
C LYS A 111 -8.62 14.85 11.84
N GLN A 112 -8.11 15.69 10.96
CA GLN A 112 -7.78 17.08 11.27
C GLN A 112 -9.02 17.93 11.02
N ARG A 113 -9.94 17.98 12.00
CA ARG A 113 -11.02 18.97 12.01
C ARG A 113 -10.36 20.35 12.20
N VAL A 114 -9.94 20.96 11.13
CA VAL A 114 -9.56 22.38 11.14
C VAL A 114 -10.86 23.16 11.33
N GLN A 115 -11.16 23.51 12.55
CA GLN A 115 -12.23 24.47 12.84
C GLN A 115 -11.68 25.85 12.51
N PHE A 116 -12.07 26.39 11.39
CA PHE A 116 -11.90 27.83 11.14
C PHE A 116 -12.95 28.56 11.98
N SER A 117 -12.57 28.93 13.18
CA SER A 117 -13.37 29.87 13.97
C SER A 117 -12.96 31.28 13.58
N MET A 118 -13.61 31.81 12.57
CA MET A 118 -13.52 33.23 12.23
C MET A 118 -14.76 33.91 12.79
N SER A 119 -14.59 35.00 13.54
CA SER A 119 -15.73 35.80 13.99
C SER A 119 -16.44 36.42 12.76
N GLU A 120 -17.74 36.56 12.84
CA GLU A 120 -18.55 37.10 11.75
C GLU A 120 -18.06 38.49 11.29
N THR A 121 -17.57 39.30 12.23
CA THR A 121 -16.96 40.62 12.00
C THR A 121 -15.66 40.54 11.21
N GLU A 122 -14.79 39.56 11.45
CA GLU A 122 -13.54 39.35 10.69
C GLU A 122 -13.84 38.87 9.28
N ALA A 123 -14.78 37.94 9.11
CA ALA A 123 -15.20 37.42 7.81
C ALA A 123 -15.75 38.54 6.91
N VAL A 124 -16.60 39.42 7.46
CA VAL A 124 -17.13 40.58 6.75
C VAL A 124 -16.06 41.62 6.43
N GLY A 125 -15.07 41.80 7.30
CA GLY A 125 -13.91 42.67 7.05
C GLY A 125 -13.07 42.22 5.86
N ILE A 126 -12.77 40.92 5.76
CA ILE A 126 -12.01 40.33 4.65
C ILE A 126 -12.78 40.45 3.33
N LEU A 127 -14.09 40.14 3.33
CA LEU A 127 -14.92 40.26 2.12
C LEU A 127 -15.01 41.69 1.60
N ARG A 128 -15.08 42.68 2.47
CA ARG A 128 -15.09 44.10 2.09
C ARG A 128 -13.74 44.57 1.52
N SER A 129 -12.64 44.09 2.09
CA SER A 129 -11.30 44.43 1.60
C SER A 129 -10.96 43.80 0.25
N SER A 130 -11.54 42.64 -0.09
CA SER A 130 -11.35 41.96 -1.36
C SER A 130 -12.23 42.52 -2.49
N SER A 131 -13.30 43.28 -2.16
CA SER A 131 -14.23 43.88 -3.11
C SER A 131 -13.77 45.26 -3.64
N LEU A 132 -12.61 45.76 -3.18
CA LEU A 132 -12.07 47.08 -3.51
C LEU A 132 -10.83 47.02 -4.42
N ARG A 133 -10.61 45.89 -5.13
CA ARG A 133 -9.56 45.76 -6.15
C ARG A 133 -10.12 45.45 -7.53
#